data_d3923aa9223745e7a0fc5de8395ab21a
#
_entry.id   d3923aa9223745e7a0fc5de8395ab21a
#
_cell.length_a   1.000
_cell.length_b   1.000
_cell.length_c   1.000
_cell.angle_alpha   90.00
_cell.angle_beta   90.00
_cell.angle_gamma   90.00
#
_symmetry.space_group_name_H-M   'P 1'
#
loop_
_entity.id
_entity.type
_entity.pdbx_description
1 polymer ?
#
loop_
_entity_poly.entity_id
_entity_poly.type
_entity_poly.pdbx_seq_one_letter_code
_entity_poly.pdbx_strand_id
1 'polypeptide(L)'
;MSQSPGAGSAAAAATTVSSSPCRELAVRAPFNPNKGADSIVKFDTFGDGMGRYNVFNFQYMGGKYSYLKVGHWAETLSVDVDSIHWSRNSIPTSQCSDPCAPNEMKNMQPGDVCCWICIPCEPYEYLADEFTCMDCGLGQWPTADLSGCFDLPEDYIRWQDAWAIGPVTIACLGFMCTCVVVTVFIKHNNTPLVKASGRELCYILLFGVGLSYCMTFFFISKPSPVICALRRLGLGTSFAVCYSALLTKTNCIARVFDGVKNGAQRPKFISPSSQVFICLGLILVQIVVVSVWLILEVPGTRRYTLPEKRETVILKCNVKDSSMLISLTYDVVLVILCTVYAFKTRKCPENFNEAKFIGFTMYTTCIIWLAFLPIFYVTSSDYRVQTTTMCISVSLSGFVVLGCLFAPKVHIILFQPQKNVVTHRLHLNRFSVSGTGTTYSQSSASTYVPTVCNGREVLDSTTSSL
;
A
#
# COMPACT_ATOMS: atom_id res chain seq x y z
N MET A 1 6.06 35.84 1.16
CA MET A 1 6.53 37.01 0.43
C MET A 1 5.63 37.22 -0.75
N SER A 2 5.09 38.43 -0.84
CA SER A 2 4.36 39.15 -1.85
C SER A 2 2.85 39.05 -1.75
N GLN A 3 2.23 39.84 -1.00
CA GLN A 3 1.63 41.19 -1.10
C GLN A 3 0.47 41.26 -2.10
N SER A 4 -0.71 41.38 -1.52
CA SER A 4 -1.97 41.84 -2.05
C SER A 4 -1.93 43.37 -2.26
N PRO A 5 -2.57 43.95 -3.28
CA PRO A 5 -2.93 45.35 -3.25
C PRO A 5 -4.45 45.57 -3.13
N GLY A 6 -4.83 46.27 -2.17
CA GLY A 6 -5.48 47.50 -1.91
C GLY A 6 -6.81 47.75 -2.64
N ALA A 7 -7.90 47.75 -1.83
CA ALA A 7 -9.19 48.30 -2.17
C ALA A 7 -9.07 49.82 -2.39
N GLY A 8 -9.28 50.27 -3.60
CA GLY A 8 -9.49 51.68 -3.96
C GLY A 8 -10.97 52.04 -3.86
N SER A 9 -11.30 52.82 -2.86
CA SER A 9 -12.56 53.55 -2.75
C SER A 9 -12.71 54.51 -3.91
N ALA A 10 -13.64 54.25 -4.82
CA ALA A 10 -14.08 55.21 -5.81
C ALA A 10 -15.36 55.90 -5.30
N ALA A 11 -15.22 57.16 -4.88
CA ALA A 11 -16.29 58.02 -4.56
C ALA A 11 -17.20 58.21 -5.78
N ALA A 12 -18.46 57.87 -5.65
CA ALA A 12 -19.48 58.15 -6.63
C ALA A 12 -19.72 59.64 -6.71
N ALA A 13 -19.23 60.27 -7.79
CA ALA A 13 -19.68 61.61 -8.18
C ALA A 13 -21.12 61.48 -8.68
N ALA A 14 -22.04 62.07 -7.93
CA ALA A 14 -23.40 62.24 -8.35
C ALA A 14 -23.41 63.20 -9.54
N THR A 15 -23.38 62.68 -10.76
CA THR A 15 -23.76 63.45 -11.96
C THR A 15 -25.24 63.57 -11.98
N THR A 16 -25.73 64.78 -11.73
CA THR A 16 -27.10 65.22 -12.02
C THR A 16 -27.38 64.88 -13.49
N VAL A 17 -28.20 63.82 -13.68
CA VAL A 17 -28.73 63.50 -15.00
C VAL A 17 -29.66 64.64 -15.41
N SER A 18 -29.22 65.43 -16.33
CA SER A 18 -30.03 66.40 -17.05
C SER A 18 -31.27 65.70 -17.58
N SER A 19 -32.41 66.17 -17.22
CA SER A 19 -33.73 65.71 -17.69
C SER A 19 -33.73 65.75 -19.21
N SER A 20 -33.93 64.59 -19.83
CA SER A 20 -34.02 64.47 -21.29
C SER A 20 -35.11 65.39 -21.85
N PRO A 21 -34.86 66.02 -22.99
CA PRO A 21 -35.81 67.01 -23.60
C PRO A 21 -37.20 66.41 -23.88
N CYS A 22 -37.33 65.11 -24.00
CA CYS A 22 -38.62 64.44 -24.16
C CYS A 22 -39.53 64.53 -22.90
N ARG A 23 -38.96 64.67 -21.71
CA ARG A 23 -39.75 64.79 -20.49
C ARG A 23 -40.40 66.18 -20.33
N GLU A 24 -39.71 67.21 -20.83
CA GLU A 24 -40.27 68.59 -20.85
C GLU A 24 -41.32 68.80 -21.96
N LEU A 25 -41.19 68.12 -23.11
CA LEU A 25 -42.19 68.14 -24.15
C LEU A 25 -43.50 67.45 -23.76
N ALA A 26 -43.42 66.37 -23.01
CA ALA A 26 -44.60 65.66 -22.47
C ALA A 26 -45.40 66.47 -21.46
N VAL A 27 -44.75 67.43 -20.77
CA VAL A 27 -45.41 68.33 -19.79
C VAL A 27 -46.02 69.56 -20.45
N ARG A 28 -45.54 69.96 -21.64
CA ARG A 28 -46.02 71.22 -22.31
C ARG A 28 -47.09 71.05 -23.36
N ALA A 29 -47.30 69.85 -23.88
CA ALA A 29 -48.39 69.61 -24.82
C ALA A 29 -49.69 69.38 -24.05
N PRO A 30 -50.80 69.97 -24.43
CA PRO A 30 -52.09 69.64 -23.88
C PRO A 30 -52.50 68.27 -24.39
N PHE A 31 -51.99 67.28 -23.64
CA PHE A 31 -52.23 65.86 -23.93
C PHE A 31 -53.68 65.56 -23.50
N ASN A 32 -54.54 65.36 -24.50
CA ASN A 32 -55.88 64.88 -24.17
C ASN A 32 -55.85 63.34 -24.14
N PRO A 33 -55.93 62.75 -22.97
CA PRO A 33 -55.83 61.29 -22.77
C PRO A 33 -56.95 60.51 -23.44
N ASN A 34 -57.98 61.23 -23.96
CA ASN A 34 -59.18 60.63 -24.58
C ASN A 34 -59.20 60.71 -26.12
N LYS A 35 -58.17 61.26 -26.74
CA LYS A 35 -58.12 61.33 -28.23
C LYS A 35 -57.13 60.30 -28.78
N GLY A 36 -57.62 59.18 -29.28
CA GLY A 36 -56.88 58.31 -30.14
C GLY A 36 -56.81 56.81 -29.78
N ALA A 37 -57.30 56.44 -28.65
CA ALA A 37 -57.53 55.04 -28.28
C ALA A 37 -58.56 55.02 -27.14
N ASP A 38 -59.38 54.01 -27.10
CA ASP A 38 -60.40 53.80 -26.05
C ASP A 38 -59.86 53.74 -24.60
N SER A 39 -58.63 54.20 -24.38
CA SER A 39 -57.95 54.10 -23.10
C SER A 39 -56.88 55.15 -22.87
N ILE A 40 -56.59 55.50 -21.59
CA ILE A 40 -55.58 56.47 -21.22
C ILE A 40 -54.19 56.00 -21.57
N VAL A 41 -53.43 56.78 -22.33
CA VAL A 41 -52.02 56.50 -22.67
C VAL A 41 -51.16 56.86 -21.45
N LYS A 42 -50.37 55.92 -20.97
CA LYS A 42 -49.39 56.10 -19.90
C LYS A 42 -47.97 55.88 -20.43
N PHE A 43 -47.06 56.62 -19.85
CA PHE A 43 -45.63 56.44 -20.11
C PHE A 43 -44.93 55.93 -18.85
N ASP A 44 -43.91 55.13 -19.04
CA ASP A 44 -43.06 54.69 -17.94
C ASP A 44 -42.09 55.79 -17.46
N THR A 45 -41.25 55.47 -16.51
CA THR A 45 -40.27 56.42 -15.95
C THR A 45 -39.16 56.77 -16.96
N PHE A 46 -39.02 56.05 -18.07
CA PHE A 46 -38.05 56.28 -19.11
C PHE A 46 -38.66 57.08 -20.29
N GLY A 47 -39.97 57.28 -20.29
CA GLY A 47 -40.70 58.02 -21.30
C GLY A 47 -41.23 57.12 -22.44
N ASP A 48 -41.17 55.81 -22.25
CA ASP A 48 -41.68 54.84 -23.25
C ASP A 48 -43.19 54.62 -22.99
N GLY A 49 -43.94 54.51 -24.10
CA GLY A 49 -45.38 54.22 -24.02
C GLY A 49 -45.66 52.81 -23.53
N MET A 50 -46.44 52.69 -22.48
CA MET A 50 -46.81 51.37 -21.95
C MET A 50 -47.64 50.59 -22.95
N GLY A 51 -47.12 49.46 -23.38
CA GLY A 51 -47.76 48.54 -24.32
C GLY A 51 -49.09 48.02 -23.77
N ARG A 52 -50.07 47.86 -24.64
CA ARG A 52 -51.38 47.26 -24.30
C ARG A 52 -51.78 46.33 -25.40
N TYR A 53 -52.18 45.18 -24.99
CA TYR A 53 -52.57 44.14 -25.94
C TYR A 53 -53.90 43.54 -25.51
N ASN A 54 -54.78 43.29 -26.50
CA ASN A 54 -55.99 42.50 -26.30
C ASN A 54 -55.68 41.06 -26.71
N VAL A 55 -56.13 40.14 -25.85
CA VAL A 55 -56.00 38.72 -26.10
C VAL A 55 -57.32 38.25 -26.70
N PHE A 56 -57.25 37.63 -27.87
CA PHE A 56 -58.43 37.06 -28.56
C PHE A 56 -58.30 35.55 -28.70
N ASN A 57 -59.41 34.89 -28.48
CA ASN A 57 -59.51 33.47 -28.79
C ASN A 57 -60.36 33.31 -30.06
N PHE A 58 -59.87 32.48 -31.01
CA PHE A 58 -60.59 32.17 -32.25
C PHE A 58 -61.43 30.92 -32.00
N GLN A 59 -62.75 31.12 -31.93
CA GLN A 59 -63.68 30.02 -31.60
C GLN A 59 -64.91 30.03 -32.47
N TYR A 60 -65.59 28.86 -32.55
CA TYR A 60 -66.80 28.67 -33.32
C TYR A 60 -68.03 29.12 -32.48
N MET A 61 -68.72 30.15 -32.92
CA MET A 61 -69.90 30.70 -32.27
C MET A 61 -70.99 31.00 -33.29
N GLY A 62 -72.18 30.55 -33.02
CA GLY A 62 -73.37 30.89 -33.83
C GLY A 62 -73.27 30.51 -35.31
N GLY A 63 -72.62 29.39 -35.68
CA GLY A 63 -72.51 28.90 -37.04
C GLY A 63 -71.32 29.40 -37.85
N LYS A 64 -70.44 30.24 -37.27
CA LYS A 64 -69.20 30.74 -37.90
C LYS A 64 -68.09 30.93 -36.88
N TYR A 65 -66.85 30.96 -37.40
CA TYR A 65 -65.66 31.28 -36.58
C TYR A 65 -65.54 32.78 -36.41
N SER A 66 -65.27 33.21 -35.19
CA SER A 66 -65.04 34.61 -34.84
C SER A 66 -63.99 34.76 -33.73
N TYR A 67 -63.37 35.95 -33.67
CA TYR A 67 -62.46 36.32 -32.60
C TYR A 67 -63.29 36.87 -31.41
N LEU A 68 -63.18 36.17 -30.27
CA LEU A 68 -63.74 36.64 -29.01
C LEU A 68 -62.61 37.23 -28.16
N LYS A 69 -62.80 38.45 -27.66
CA LYS A 69 -61.85 39.05 -26.71
C LYS A 69 -61.96 38.32 -25.35
N VAL A 70 -60.91 37.65 -24.98
CA VAL A 70 -60.86 36.82 -23.75
C VAL A 70 -59.92 37.40 -22.67
N GLY A 71 -59.22 38.49 -22.99
CA GLY A 71 -58.34 39.11 -22.03
C GLY A 71 -57.67 40.38 -22.54
N HIS A 72 -56.86 40.97 -21.73
CA HIS A 72 -56.03 42.13 -22.06
C HIS A 72 -54.74 42.11 -21.18
N TRP A 73 -53.71 42.65 -21.74
CA TRP A 73 -52.46 42.92 -21.04
C TRP A 73 -52.23 44.45 -21.07
N ALA A 74 -51.99 45.01 -19.87
CA ALA A 74 -51.68 46.46 -19.73
C ALA A 74 -50.71 46.60 -18.57
N GLU A 75 -50.01 46.25 -17.95
CA GLU A 75 -49.10 46.14 -16.82
C GLU A 75 -49.16 44.70 -16.24
N THR A 76 -50.35 44.15 -16.20
CA THR A 76 -50.63 42.78 -15.75
C THR A 76 -51.51 42.09 -16.81
N LEU A 77 -51.31 40.78 -16.94
CA LEU A 77 -52.14 39.95 -17.83
C LEU A 77 -53.46 39.63 -17.08
N SER A 78 -54.59 40.03 -17.66
CA SER A 78 -55.91 39.60 -17.20
C SER A 78 -56.57 38.79 -18.30
N VAL A 79 -56.84 37.54 -18.04
CA VAL A 79 -57.48 36.62 -18.99
C VAL A 79 -58.70 35.96 -18.32
N ASP A 80 -59.83 36.03 -19.01
CA ASP A 80 -61.02 35.26 -18.65
C ASP A 80 -60.89 33.87 -19.22
N VAL A 81 -60.41 32.94 -18.37
CA VAL A 81 -60.08 31.57 -18.76
C VAL A 81 -61.34 30.77 -19.12
N ASP A 82 -62.48 31.12 -18.48
CA ASP A 82 -63.76 30.42 -18.70
C ASP A 82 -64.36 30.74 -20.05
N SER A 83 -64.03 31.91 -20.63
CA SER A 83 -64.47 32.30 -21.96
C SER A 83 -63.60 31.66 -23.07
N ILE A 84 -62.54 30.95 -22.76
CA ILE A 84 -61.67 30.31 -23.72
C ILE A 84 -62.21 28.90 -24.02
N HIS A 85 -62.46 28.62 -25.29
CA HIS A 85 -62.77 27.28 -25.74
C HIS A 85 -61.51 26.47 -25.98
N TRP A 86 -61.22 25.56 -25.04
CA TRP A 86 -60.05 24.70 -25.08
C TRP A 86 -60.33 23.45 -25.96
N SER A 87 -59.41 23.06 -26.84
CA SER A 87 -59.57 21.94 -27.78
C SER A 87 -59.84 20.59 -27.10
N ARG A 88 -59.48 20.42 -25.80
CA ARG A 88 -59.69 19.22 -25.00
C ARG A 88 -60.66 19.41 -23.82
N ASN A 89 -61.43 20.50 -23.83
CA ASN A 89 -62.28 20.92 -22.68
C ASN A 89 -61.55 20.99 -21.32
N SER A 90 -60.24 21.08 -21.32
CA SER A 90 -59.41 21.25 -20.15
C SER A 90 -58.30 22.28 -20.44
N ILE A 91 -57.94 23.07 -19.46
CA ILE A 91 -56.86 24.02 -19.57
C ILE A 91 -55.56 23.20 -19.78
N PRO A 92 -54.83 23.41 -20.88
CA PRO A 92 -53.56 22.75 -21.06
C PRO A 92 -52.56 23.22 -20.03
N THR A 93 -51.90 22.29 -19.38
CA THR A 93 -50.77 22.64 -18.49
C THR A 93 -49.63 23.13 -19.36
N SER A 94 -49.08 24.31 -19.03
CA SER A 94 -47.87 24.80 -19.65
C SER A 94 -46.69 23.98 -19.16
N GLN A 95 -46.11 23.16 -20.00
CA GLN A 95 -44.94 22.36 -19.68
C GLN A 95 -43.84 22.74 -20.67
N CYS A 96 -42.83 23.43 -20.18
CA CYS A 96 -41.70 23.88 -21.00
C CYS A 96 -40.65 22.78 -21.17
N SER A 97 -40.44 22.00 -20.13
CA SER A 97 -39.48 20.90 -20.13
C SER A 97 -40.11 19.58 -19.75
N ASP A 98 -39.62 18.49 -20.32
CA ASP A 98 -40.05 17.15 -19.95
C ASP A 98 -39.61 16.81 -18.50
N PRO A 99 -40.33 15.90 -17.79
CA PRO A 99 -39.91 15.41 -16.48
C PRO A 99 -38.54 14.78 -16.55
N CYS A 100 -37.65 15.11 -15.61
CA CYS A 100 -36.33 14.51 -15.53
C CYS A 100 -36.38 13.02 -15.12
N ALA A 101 -35.38 12.26 -15.53
CA ALA A 101 -35.20 10.87 -15.10
C ALA A 101 -34.88 10.81 -13.59
N PRO A 102 -35.07 9.65 -12.94
CA PRO A 102 -34.89 9.52 -11.48
C PRO A 102 -33.51 9.91 -10.94
N ASN A 103 -32.50 9.93 -11.82
CA ASN A 103 -31.11 10.27 -11.49
C ASN A 103 -30.67 11.64 -12.02
N GLU A 104 -31.64 12.50 -12.36
CA GLU A 104 -31.37 13.81 -12.95
C GLU A 104 -31.95 14.92 -12.07
N MET A 105 -31.16 15.96 -11.80
CA MET A 105 -31.62 17.16 -11.13
C MET A 105 -32.15 18.18 -12.15
N LYS A 106 -33.13 18.97 -11.74
CA LYS A 106 -33.67 20.09 -12.48
C LYS A 106 -32.79 21.33 -12.29
N ASN A 107 -32.15 21.77 -13.35
CA ASN A 107 -31.44 23.07 -13.36
C ASN A 107 -32.34 24.12 -14.01
N MET A 108 -32.85 25.04 -13.18
CA MET A 108 -33.75 26.10 -13.63
C MET A 108 -33.02 27.10 -14.52
N GLN A 109 -33.64 27.48 -15.64
CA GLN A 109 -33.09 28.50 -16.54
C GLN A 109 -33.28 29.90 -15.92
N PRO A 110 -32.26 30.76 -15.96
CA PRO A 110 -32.39 32.14 -15.49
C PRO A 110 -33.48 32.90 -16.26
N GLY A 111 -34.50 33.37 -15.56
CA GLY A 111 -35.62 34.14 -16.13
C GLY A 111 -36.88 33.33 -16.43
N ASP A 112 -36.84 32.02 -16.47
CA ASP A 112 -37.98 31.15 -16.76
C ASP A 112 -38.25 30.20 -15.63
N VAL A 113 -39.34 30.42 -14.90
CA VAL A 113 -39.70 29.60 -13.74
C VAL A 113 -40.23 28.21 -14.11
N CYS A 114 -40.65 28.02 -15.36
CA CYS A 114 -41.29 26.79 -15.82
C CYS A 114 -40.35 25.91 -16.69
N CYS A 115 -39.15 26.40 -17.02
CA CYS A 115 -38.21 25.69 -17.90
C CYS A 115 -36.96 25.25 -17.12
N TRP A 116 -36.62 24.00 -17.26
CA TRP A 116 -35.42 23.42 -16.65
C TRP A 116 -34.67 22.55 -17.64
N ILE A 117 -33.39 22.33 -17.39
CA ILE A 117 -32.55 21.35 -18.06
C ILE A 117 -32.28 20.23 -17.07
N CYS A 118 -32.46 19.00 -17.49
CA CYS A 118 -32.12 17.82 -16.69
C CYS A 118 -30.62 17.58 -16.74
N ILE A 119 -29.95 17.57 -15.61
CA ILE A 119 -28.53 17.28 -15.47
C ILE A 119 -28.40 15.97 -14.68
N PRO A 120 -27.76 14.94 -15.25
CA PRO A 120 -27.55 13.69 -14.55
C PRO A 120 -26.64 13.88 -13.35
N CYS A 121 -27.01 13.30 -12.19
CA CYS A 121 -26.14 13.24 -11.04
C CYS A 121 -24.98 12.27 -11.32
N GLU A 122 -23.82 12.55 -10.72
CA GLU A 122 -22.67 11.64 -10.81
C GLU A 122 -22.99 10.29 -10.17
N PRO A 123 -22.34 9.19 -10.56
CA PRO A 123 -22.65 7.83 -10.05
C PRO A 123 -22.55 7.69 -8.52
N TYR A 124 -21.84 8.57 -7.85
CA TYR A 124 -21.62 8.58 -6.40
C TYR A 124 -22.51 9.61 -5.67
N GLU A 125 -23.45 10.24 -6.37
CA GLU A 125 -24.40 11.21 -5.83
C GLU A 125 -25.81 10.61 -5.79
N TYR A 126 -26.59 11.08 -4.83
CA TYR A 126 -28.03 10.82 -4.77
C TYR A 126 -28.81 12.12 -4.91
N LEU A 127 -30.07 12.01 -5.32
CA LEU A 127 -30.95 13.15 -5.48
C LEU A 127 -31.58 13.52 -4.13
N ALA A 128 -31.09 14.55 -3.48
CA ALA A 128 -31.63 14.98 -2.18
C ALA A 128 -32.98 15.67 -2.34
N ASP A 129 -33.14 16.48 -3.38
CA ASP A 129 -34.38 17.09 -3.82
C ASP A 129 -34.35 17.23 -5.36
N GLU A 130 -35.44 17.69 -5.97
CA GLU A 130 -35.55 17.81 -7.43
C GLU A 130 -34.50 18.71 -8.09
N PHE A 131 -33.77 19.50 -7.29
CA PHE A 131 -32.83 20.52 -7.78
C PHE A 131 -31.39 20.27 -7.34
N THR A 132 -31.12 19.28 -6.48
CA THR A 132 -29.80 19.12 -5.84
C THR A 132 -29.35 17.68 -5.82
N CYS A 133 -28.23 17.39 -6.50
CA CYS A 133 -27.47 16.17 -6.29
C CYS A 133 -26.55 16.33 -5.08
N MET A 134 -26.51 15.34 -4.20
CA MET A 134 -25.69 15.34 -2.99
C MET A 134 -24.70 14.19 -3.02
N ASP A 135 -23.40 14.51 -2.86
CA ASP A 135 -22.33 13.51 -2.80
C ASP A 135 -22.46 12.66 -1.54
N CYS A 136 -22.50 11.34 -1.68
CA CYS A 136 -22.52 10.39 -0.56
C CYS A 136 -21.25 10.40 0.28
N GLY A 137 -20.17 10.98 -0.23
CA GLY A 137 -18.88 11.00 0.45
C GLY A 137 -18.05 9.73 0.20
N LEU A 138 -16.84 9.74 0.75
CA LEU A 138 -15.91 8.62 0.56
C LEU A 138 -16.33 7.41 1.40
N GLY A 139 -16.51 6.28 0.74
CA GLY A 139 -16.85 5.02 1.40
C GLY A 139 -18.35 4.73 1.48
N GLN A 140 -19.16 5.61 0.92
CA GLN A 140 -20.61 5.43 0.79
C GLN A 140 -21.02 5.46 -0.67
N TRP A 141 -22.15 4.83 -0.98
CA TRP A 141 -22.71 4.73 -2.32
C TRP A 141 -24.22 4.96 -2.29
N PRO A 142 -24.80 5.56 -3.33
CA PRO A 142 -26.24 5.76 -3.40
C PRO A 142 -27.00 4.44 -3.38
N THR A 143 -28.15 4.43 -2.71
CA THR A 143 -29.10 3.32 -2.75
C THR A 143 -29.71 3.20 -4.16
N ALA A 144 -30.22 2.03 -4.51
CA ALA A 144 -30.80 1.79 -5.83
C ALA A 144 -32.01 2.69 -6.15
N ASP A 145 -32.70 3.17 -5.15
CA ASP A 145 -33.81 4.13 -5.21
C ASP A 145 -33.36 5.60 -5.12
N LEU A 146 -32.05 5.85 -5.05
CA LEU A 146 -31.42 7.19 -4.99
C LEU A 146 -31.98 8.09 -3.86
N SER A 147 -32.53 7.49 -2.82
CA SER A 147 -33.12 8.22 -1.67
C SER A 147 -32.13 8.51 -0.55
N GLY A 148 -30.92 7.93 -0.62
CA GLY A 148 -29.90 8.09 0.41
C GLY A 148 -28.62 7.32 0.07
N CYS A 149 -27.73 7.21 1.05
CA CYS A 149 -26.44 6.56 0.91
C CYS A 149 -26.32 5.38 1.87
N PHE A 150 -25.63 4.33 1.44
CA PHE A 150 -25.26 3.18 2.30
C PHE A 150 -23.75 3.00 2.32
N ASP A 151 -23.26 2.42 3.43
CA ASP A 151 -21.84 2.11 3.56
C ASP A 151 -21.44 0.98 2.63
N LEU A 152 -20.41 1.21 1.80
CA LEU A 152 -19.85 0.17 0.94
C LEU A 152 -19.19 -0.93 1.76
N PRO A 153 -19.33 -2.21 1.34
CA PRO A 153 -18.67 -3.33 1.99
C PRO A 153 -17.14 -3.19 1.86
N GLU A 154 -16.44 -3.54 2.95
CA GLU A 154 -14.99 -3.51 2.99
C GLU A 154 -14.38 -4.57 2.08
N ASP A 155 -13.52 -4.16 1.16
CA ASP A 155 -12.74 -5.04 0.29
C ASP A 155 -11.35 -5.29 0.90
N TYR A 156 -10.98 -6.56 0.97
CA TYR A 156 -9.67 -7.05 1.42
C TYR A 156 -9.38 -8.38 0.73
N ILE A 157 -8.13 -8.81 0.70
CA ILE A 157 -7.74 -10.10 0.11
C ILE A 157 -8.36 -11.24 0.93
N ARG A 158 -9.23 -12.00 0.29
CA ARG A 158 -9.84 -13.20 0.91
C ARG A 158 -9.00 -14.43 0.59
N TRP A 159 -9.06 -15.43 1.47
CA TRP A 159 -8.31 -16.69 1.30
C TRP A 159 -8.61 -17.43 -0.02
N GLN A 160 -9.78 -17.21 -0.59
CA GLN A 160 -10.25 -17.82 -1.82
C GLN A 160 -9.85 -17.03 -3.09
N ASP A 161 -9.32 -15.83 -2.93
CA ASP A 161 -8.92 -14.99 -4.05
C ASP A 161 -7.67 -15.57 -4.74
N ALA A 162 -7.61 -15.45 -6.06
CA ALA A 162 -6.45 -15.88 -6.84
C ALA A 162 -5.14 -15.22 -6.35
N TRP A 163 -5.24 -13.98 -5.87
CA TRP A 163 -4.12 -13.21 -5.30
C TRP A 163 -3.61 -13.77 -3.96
N ALA A 164 -4.43 -14.55 -3.24
CA ALA A 164 -4.05 -15.21 -1.99
C ALA A 164 -3.52 -16.62 -2.22
N ILE A 165 -4.16 -17.38 -3.11
CA ILE A 165 -3.86 -18.81 -3.34
C ILE A 165 -2.39 -19.02 -3.71
N GLY A 166 -1.85 -18.21 -4.65
CA GLY A 166 -0.46 -18.31 -5.08
C GLY A 166 0.55 -18.17 -3.92
N PRO A 167 0.57 -17.03 -3.22
CA PRO A 167 1.46 -16.84 -2.07
C PRO A 167 1.28 -17.86 -0.94
N VAL A 168 0.04 -18.26 -0.64
CA VAL A 168 -0.26 -19.26 0.40
C VAL A 168 0.33 -20.62 0.04
N THR A 169 0.14 -21.09 -1.20
CA THR A 169 0.70 -22.38 -1.64
C THR A 169 2.22 -22.38 -1.57
N ILE A 170 2.87 -21.29 -2.00
CA ILE A 170 4.33 -21.11 -1.91
C ILE A 170 4.78 -21.13 -0.44
N ALA A 171 4.09 -20.40 0.44
CA ALA A 171 4.43 -20.36 1.86
C ALA A 171 4.23 -21.71 2.55
N CYS A 172 3.13 -22.42 2.26
CA CYS A 172 2.88 -23.77 2.78
C CYS A 172 3.98 -24.75 2.35
N LEU A 173 4.36 -24.73 1.06
CA LEU A 173 5.44 -25.57 0.55
C LEU A 173 6.76 -25.25 1.27
N GLY A 174 7.10 -23.97 1.41
CA GLY A 174 8.30 -23.54 2.11
C GLY A 174 8.32 -23.94 3.58
N PHE A 175 7.18 -23.79 4.27
CA PHE A 175 7.02 -24.20 5.66
C PHE A 175 7.20 -25.72 5.82
N MET A 176 6.58 -26.51 4.95
CA MET A 176 6.74 -27.98 4.94
C MET A 176 8.21 -28.37 4.69
N CYS A 177 8.88 -27.75 3.73
CA CYS A 177 10.31 -27.98 3.49
C CYS A 177 11.13 -27.63 4.74
N THR A 178 10.81 -26.54 5.44
CA THR A 178 11.48 -26.16 6.69
C THR A 178 11.30 -27.22 7.77
N CYS A 179 10.08 -27.73 7.94
CA CYS A 179 9.78 -28.80 8.89
C CYS A 179 10.58 -30.09 8.60
N VAL A 180 10.69 -30.46 7.30
CA VAL A 180 11.52 -31.61 6.88
C VAL A 180 12.98 -31.38 7.25
N VAL A 181 13.54 -30.21 6.95
CA VAL A 181 14.93 -29.87 7.29
C VAL A 181 15.16 -29.93 8.80
N VAL A 182 14.26 -29.34 9.59
CA VAL A 182 14.32 -29.35 11.06
C VAL A 182 14.30 -30.80 11.57
N THR A 183 13.40 -31.64 11.05
CA THR A 183 13.30 -33.05 11.45
C THR A 183 14.58 -33.83 11.15
N VAL A 184 15.17 -33.62 9.94
CA VAL A 184 16.45 -34.23 9.58
C VAL A 184 17.56 -33.77 10.52
N PHE A 185 17.64 -32.50 10.84
CA PHE A 185 18.66 -31.94 11.76
C PHE A 185 18.50 -32.46 13.19
N ILE A 186 17.27 -32.59 13.69
CA ILE A 186 17.00 -33.18 15.00
C ILE A 186 17.42 -34.65 15.02
N LYS A 187 17.00 -35.44 14.04
CA LYS A 187 17.32 -36.88 13.94
C LYS A 187 18.84 -37.13 13.87
N HIS A 188 19.57 -36.26 13.14
CA HIS A 188 21.01 -36.37 12.94
C HIS A 188 21.82 -35.34 13.73
N ASN A 189 21.30 -34.87 14.86
CA ASN A 189 21.86 -33.80 15.69
C ASN A 189 23.32 -34.09 16.17
N ASN A 190 23.68 -35.33 16.35
CA ASN A 190 25.00 -35.74 16.85
C ASN A 190 26.06 -35.92 15.78
N THR A 191 25.70 -35.78 14.50
CA THR A 191 26.63 -35.95 13.37
C THR A 191 27.69 -34.83 13.30
N PRO A 192 28.91 -35.15 12.86
CA PRO A 192 29.98 -34.16 12.74
C PRO A 192 29.62 -32.94 11.87
N LEU A 193 28.88 -33.16 10.79
CA LEU A 193 28.47 -32.10 9.88
C LEU A 193 27.55 -31.08 10.55
N VAL A 194 26.55 -31.55 11.34
CA VAL A 194 25.62 -30.67 12.06
C VAL A 194 26.34 -29.89 13.15
N LYS A 195 27.24 -30.54 13.90
CA LYS A 195 28.07 -29.90 14.93
C LYS A 195 29.02 -28.87 14.32
N ALA A 196 29.70 -29.20 13.21
CA ALA A 196 30.59 -28.29 12.50
C ALA A 196 29.88 -27.07 11.91
N SER A 197 28.61 -27.23 11.54
CA SER A 197 27.80 -26.13 10.99
C SER A 197 27.32 -25.11 12.04
N GLY A 198 27.66 -25.25 13.32
CA GLY A 198 27.13 -24.38 14.39
C GLY A 198 25.65 -24.64 14.61
N ARG A 199 25.36 -25.78 15.24
CA ARG A 199 24.04 -26.35 15.45
C ARG A 199 23.00 -25.32 15.95
N GLU A 200 23.34 -24.58 16.98
CA GLU A 200 22.46 -23.63 17.66
C GLU A 200 22.03 -22.51 16.70
N LEU A 201 22.96 -21.93 15.96
CA LEU A 201 22.67 -20.90 14.97
C LEU A 201 21.87 -21.42 13.78
N CYS A 202 22.04 -22.71 13.40
CA CYS A 202 21.21 -23.33 12.37
C CYS A 202 19.74 -23.44 12.81
N TYR A 203 19.47 -23.80 14.05
CA TYR A 203 18.10 -23.85 14.57
C TYR A 203 17.47 -22.45 14.66
N ILE A 204 18.21 -21.43 15.10
CA ILE A 204 17.74 -20.05 15.11
C ILE A 204 17.40 -19.60 13.67
N LEU A 205 18.26 -19.91 12.70
CA LEU A 205 18.03 -19.57 11.31
C LEU A 205 16.79 -20.28 10.74
N LEU A 206 16.62 -21.57 11.00
CA LEU A 206 15.43 -22.33 10.56
C LEU A 206 14.14 -21.81 11.21
N PHE A 207 14.22 -21.42 12.49
CA PHE A 207 13.10 -20.75 13.15
C PHE A 207 12.73 -19.43 12.46
N GLY A 208 13.72 -18.58 12.14
CA GLY A 208 13.49 -17.34 11.39
C GLY A 208 12.88 -17.56 10.01
N VAL A 209 13.33 -18.58 9.28
CA VAL A 209 12.77 -18.96 7.98
C VAL A 209 11.32 -19.44 8.12
N GLY A 210 11.03 -20.28 9.12
CA GLY A 210 9.67 -20.71 9.43
C GLY A 210 8.76 -19.54 9.77
N LEU A 211 9.24 -18.59 10.59
CA LEU A 211 8.52 -17.37 10.92
C LEU A 211 8.23 -16.51 9.69
N SER A 212 9.17 -16.42 8.73
CA SER A 212 8.99 -15.69 7.48
C SER A 212 7.84 -16.27 6.64
N TYR A 213 7.71 -17.60 6.55
CA TYR A 213 6.56 -18.21 5.87
C TYR A 213 5.25 -17.96 6.61
N CYS A 214 5.25 -17.95 7.95
CA CYS A 214 4.08 -17.62 8.75
C CYS A 214 3.58 -16.20 8.50
N MET A 215 4.48 -15.27 8.15
CA MET A 215 4.09 -13.89 7.85
C MET A 215 3.13 -13.78 6.66
N THR A 216 3.22 -14.66 5.67
CA THR A 216 2.28 -14.70 4.53
C THR A 216 0.84 -14.88 4.99
N PHE A 217 0.59 -15.73 5.98
CA PHE A 217 -0.76 -15.93 6.52
C PHE A 217 -1.29 -14.67 7.22
N PHE A 218 -0.44 -13.97 7.96
CA PHE A 218 -0.83 -12.70 8.58
C PHE A 218 -1.11 -11.61 7.54
N PHE A 219 -0.35 -11.55 6.44
CA PHE A 219 -0.58 -10.57 5.37
C PHE A 219 -1.87 -10.80 4.60
N ILE A 220 -2.38 -12.03 4.51
CA ILE A 220 -3.63 -12.38 3.83
C ILE A 220 -4.83 -12.29 4.78
N SER A 221 -4.64 -12.46 6.08
CA SER A 221 -5.71 -12.37 7.07
C SER A 221 -6.40 -11.02 7.04
N LYS A 222 -7.71 -10.97 7.36
CA LYS A 222 -8.48 -9.72 7.44
C LYS A 222 -7.76 -8.71 8.35
N PRO A 223 -7.50 -7.48 7.90
CA PRO A 223 -6.91 -6.45 8.72
C PRO A 223 -7.71 -6.20 10.00
N SER A 224 -7.05 -6.30 11.14
CA SER A 224 -7.56 -5.93 12.46
C SER A 224 -6.42 -5.28 13.24
N PRO A 225 -6.67 -4.55 14.31
CA PRO A 225 -5.60 -3.92 15.09
C PRO A 225 -4.52 -4.91 15.53
N VAL A 226 -4.93 -6.12 15.97
CA VAL A 226 -4.01 -7.19 16.38
C VAL A 226 -3.20 -7.73 15.20
N ILE A 227 -3.86 -8.02 14.07
CA ILE A 227 -3.18 -8.49 12.86
C ILE A 227 -2.21 -7.42 12.33
N CYS A 228 -2.59 -6.15 12.39
CA CYS A 228 -1.71 -5.05 11.98
C CYS A 228 -0.48 -4.92 12.89
N ALA A 229 -0.63 -5.14 14.21
CA ALA A 229 0.50 -5.22 15.14
C ALA A 229 1.41 -6.41 14.82
N LEU A 230 0.83 -7.59 14.58
CA LEU A 230 1.59 -8.80 14.23
C LEU A 230 2.32 -8.67 12.89
N ARG A 231 1.74 -8.03 11.89
CA ARG A 231 2.42 -7.73 10.62
C ARG A 231 3.66 -6.86 10.84
N ARG A 232 3.54 -5.80 11.63
CA ARG A 232 4.65 -4.89 11.95
C ARG A 232 5.76 -5.62 12.73
N LEU A 233 5.38 -6.28 13.82
CA LEU A 233 6.34 -6.99 14.68
C LEU A 233 7.00 -8.14 13.92
N GLY A 234 6.20 -8.96 13.23
CA GLY A 234 6.66 -10.21 12.66
C GLY A 234 7.57 -10.04 11.47
N LEU A 235 7.29 -9.08 10.57
CA LEU A 235 8.10 -8.92 9.35
C LEU A 235 9.55 -8.59 9.67
N GLY A 236 9.82 -7.48 10.37
CA GLY A 236 11.18 -7.09 10.74
C GLY A 236 11.86 -8.12 11.64
N THR A 237 11.12 -8.69 12.61
CA THR A 237 11.70 -9.70 13.52
C THR A 237 12.08 -10.98 12.78
N SER A 238 11.27 -11.46 11.81
CA SER A 238 11.61 -12.67 11.05
C SER A 238 12.91 -12.51 10.25
N PHE A 239 13.10 -11.36 9.63
CA PHE A 239 14.34 -11.04 8.93
C PHE A 239 15.52 -10.83 9.87
N ALA A 240 15.32 -10.09 10.97
CA ALA A 240 16.36 -9.91 11.97
C ALA A 240 16.86 -11.25 12.53
N VAL A 241 15.98 -12.23 12.79
CA VAL A 241 16.38 -13.57 13.23
C VAL A 241 17.26 -14.27 12.18
N CYS A 242 16.84 -14.23 10.91
CA CYS A 242 17.60 -14.84 9.82
C CYS A 242 18.98 -14.18 9.64
N TYR A 243 19.00 -12.86 9.48
CA TYR A 243 20.25 -12.15 9.16
C TYR A 243 21.18 -12.03 10.36
N SER A 244 20.67 -11.95 11.59
CA SER A 244 21.50 -12.01 12.79
C SER A 244 22.23 -13.35 12.93
N ALA A 245 21.53 -14.47 12.66
CA ALA A 245 22.15 -15.79 12.66
C ALA A 245 23.21 -15.92 11.56
N LEU A 246 22.93 -15.45 10.35
CA LEU A 246 23.89 -15.44 9.22
C LEU A 246 25.08 -14.54 9.49
N LEU A 247 24.87 -13.32 10.02
CA LEU A 247 25.91 -12.38 10.37
C LEU A 247 26.84 -12.94 11.46
N THR A 248 26.26 -13.55 12.49
CA THR A 248 27.04 -14.17 13.58
C THR A 248 27.88 -15.32 13.04
N LYS A 249 27.35 -16.14 12.13
CA LYS A 249 28.09 -17.22 11.44
C LYS A 249 29.25 -16.68 10.62
N THR A 250 28.98 -15.71 9.74
CA THR A 250 30.02 -15.14 8.85
C THR A 250 31.09 -14.42 9.64
N ASN A 251 30.71 -13.69 10.71
CA ASN A 251 31.66 -13.04 11.62
C ASN A 251 32.54 -14.06 12.35
N CYS A 252 31.95 -15.18 12.80
CA CYS A 252 32.73 -16.26 13.42
C CYS A 252 33.77 -16.83 12.45
N ILE A 253 33.36 -17.16 11.22
CA ILE A 253 34.25 -17.67 10.18
C ILE A 253 35.38 -16.63 9.89
N ALA A 254 35.04 -15.35 9.75
CA ALA A 254 36.00 -14.29 9.52
C ALA A 254 37.03 -14.18 10.65
N ARG A 255 36.62 -14.24 11.90
CA ARG A 255 37.50 -14.18 13.08
C ARG A 255 38.42 -15.39 13.19
N VAL A 256 37.91 -16.60 12.95
CA VAL A 256 38.74 -17.81 12.91
C VAL A 256 39.83 -17.67 11.84
N PHE A 257 39.46 -17.14 10.69
CA PHE A 257 40.37 -16.97 9.55
C PHE A 257 41.45 -15.91 9.79
N ASP A 258 41.07 -14.75 10.35
CA ASP A 258 42.00 -13.70 10.71
C ASP A 258 42.98 -14.17 11.81
N GLY A 259 42.50 -15.01 12.77
CA GLY A 259 43.35 -15.62 13.80
C GLY A 259 44.39 -16.58 13.23
N VAL A 260 44.00 -17.44 12.28
CA VAL A 260 44.93 -18.36 11.59
C VAL A 260 45.98 -17.61 10.78
N LYS A 261 45.60 -16.53 10.10
CA LYS A 261 46.51 -15.73 9.25
C LYS A 261 47.54 -14.99 10.05
N ASN A 262 47.21 -14.51 11.23
CA ASN A 262 48.07 -13.67 12.07
C ASN A 262 48.93 -14.49 13.06
N GLY A 263 48.94 -15.82 12.99
CA GLY A 263 49.83 -16.72 13.74
C GLY A 263 49.74 -16.67 15.26
N ALA A 264 48.65 -16.07 15.81
CA ALA A 264 48.59 -15.79 17.24
C ALA A 264 47.26 -16.20 17.89
N GLN A 265 47.10 -15.97 19.09
CA GLN A 265 46.03 -16.09 20.09
C GLN A 265 44.64 -16.54 19.55
N ARG A 266 44.04 -17.47 20.27
CA ARG A 266 42.65 -17.89 20.07
C ARG A 266 41.71 -16.68 20.07
N PRO A 267 40.94 -16.43 18.98
CA PRO A 267 40.04 -15.30 18.93
C PRO A 267 39.00 -15.40 20.07
N LYS A 268 38.69 -14.28 20.73
CA LYS A 268 37.65 -14.19 21.76
C LYS A 268 36.28 -14.38 21.13
N PHE A 269 35.31 -14.92 21.89
CA PHE A 269 33.90 -15.06 21.51
C PHE A 269 33.61 -16.08 20.37
N ILE A 270 34.35 -17.17 20.30
CA ILE A 270 34.08 -18.30 19.39
C ILE A 270 33.17 -19.36 20.02
N SER A 271 33.02 -19.35 21.33
CA SER A 271 32.16 -20.30 22.05
C SER A 271 30.72 -20.28 21.49
N PRO A 272 30.06 -21.45 21.31
CA PRO A 272 28.66 -21.51 20.84
C PRO A 272 27.73 -20.65 21.67
N SER A 273 27.86 -20.63 22.97
CA SER A 273 27.06 -19.79 23.87
C SER A 273 27.27 -18.29 23.57
N SER A 274 28.52 -17.85 23.40
CA SER A 274 28.79 -16.44 23.07
C SER A 274 28.17 -16.01 21.72
N GLN A 275 28.15 -16.90 20.74
CA GLN A 275 27.55 -16.64 19.43
C GLN A 275 26.03 -16.53 19.52
N VAL A 276 25.39 -17.43 20.30
CA VAL A 276 23.96 -17.34 20.58
C VAL A 276 23.62 -16.03 21.29
N PHE A 277 24.40 -15.61 22.29
CA PHE A 277 24.19 -14.33 22.97
C PHE A 277 24.34 -13.12 22.04
N ILE A 278 25.34 -13.11 21.16
CA ILE A 278 25.51 -12.06 20.15
C ILE A 278 24.31 -12.04 19.20
N CYS A 279 23.87 -13.20 18.70
CA CYS A 279 22.72 -13.34 17.83
C CYS A 279 21.44 -12.83 18.49
N LEU A 280 21.18 -13.24 19.73
CA LEU A 280 20.02 -12.80 20.51
C LEU A 280 20.08 -11.28 20.80
N GLY A 281 21.26 -10.73 21.05
CA GLY A 281 21.45 -9.29 21.22
C GLY A 281 21.05 -8.50 19.97
N LEU A 282 21.46 -8.96 18.78
CA LEU A 282 21.09 -8.36 17.51
C LEU A 282 19.56 -8.45 17.27
N ILE A 283 18.95 -9.58 17.56
CA ILE A 283 17.50 -9.77 17.45
C ILE A 283 16.75 -8.83 18.42
N LEU A 284 17.25 -8.69 19.64
CA LEU A 284 16.66 -7.84 20.68
C LEU A 284 16.63 -6.37 20.24
N VAL A 285 17.68 -5.88 19.54
CA VAL A 285 17.70 -4.51 18.98
C VAL A 285 16.49 -4.30 18.07
N GLN A 286 16.21 -5.21 17.15
CA GLN A 286 15.06 -5.12 16.25
C GLN A 286 13.74 -5.14 17.02
N ILE A 287 13.60 -6.04 17.99
CA ILE A 287 12.38 -6.13 18.81
C ILE A 287 12.12 -4.79 19.53
N VAL A 288 13.16 -4.19 20.11
CA VAL A 288 13.06 -2.88 20.78
C VAL A 288 12.65 -1.80 19.79
N VAL A 289 13.30 -1.71 18.62
CA VAL A 289 12.98 -0.72 17.59
C VAL A 289 11.51 -0.83 17.16
N VAL A 290 11.04 -2.04 16.87
CA VAL A 290 9.64 -2.24 16.44
C VAL A 290 8.67 -2.01 17.59
N SER A 291 9.02 -2.36 18.83
CA SER A 291 8.18 -2.10 20.01
C SER A 291 8.00 -0.60 20.26
N VAL A 292 9.08 0.17 20.17
CA VAL A 292 9.02 1.64 20.26
C VAL A 292 8.14 2.20 19.15
N TRP A 293 8.27 1.71 17.92
CA TRP A 293 7.43 2.14 16.82
C TRP A 293 5.94 1.80 17.05
N LEU A 294 5.62 0.62 17.61
CA LEU A 294 4.23 0.24 17.95
C LEU A 294 3.61 1.14 19.02
N ILE A 295 4.44 1.66 19.95
CA ILE A 295 4.00 2.59 20.98
C ILE A 295 3.74 3.99 20.37
N LEU A 296 4.61 4.45 19.47
CA LEU A 296 4.50 5.76 18.84
C LEU A 296 3.36 5.84 17.83
N GLU A 297 3.17 4.78 17.05
CA GLU A 297 2.09 4.65 16.08
C GLU A 297 1.21 3.45 16.46
N VAL A 298 0.13 3.70 17.19
CA VAL A 298 -0.80 2.64 17.60
C VAL A 298 -1.34 1.90 16.38
N PRO A 299 -1.24 0.55 16.36
CA PRO A 299 -1.73 -0.25 15.24
C PRO A 299 -3.26 -0.16 15.15
N GLY A 300 -3.76 0.18 13.99
CA GLY A 300 -5.18 0.31 13.70
C GLY A 300 -5.49 -0.08 12.27
N THR A 301 -6.75 -0.02 11.91
CA THR A 301 -7.24 -0.20 10.55
C THR A 301 -7.72 1.13 9.99
N ARG A 302 -7.57 1.32 8.71
CA ARG A 302 -8.06 2.50 7.99
C ARG A 302 -8.85 2.05 6.76
N ARG A 303 -10.03 2.62 6.57
CA ARG A 303 -10.78 2.54 5.33
C ARG A 303 -10.13 3.51 4.33
N TYR A 304 -9.80 3.03 3.17
CA TYR A 304 -9.18 3.79 2.10
C TYR A 304 -9.99 3.64 0.82
N THR A 305 -10.45 4.75 0.29
CA THR A 305 -11.16 4.81 -0.99
C THR A 305 -10.31 5.60 -1.96
N LEU A 306 -10.06 5.05 -3.16
CA LEU A 306 -9.39 5.80 -4.21
C LEU A 306 -10.35 6.84 -4.79
N PRO A 307 -9.92 8.10 -4.97
CA PRO A 307 -10.76 9.12 -5.59
C PRO A 307 -11.25 8.75 -6.99
N GLU A 308 -10.43 7.99 -7.72
CA GLU A 308 -10.73 7.53 -9.09
C GLU A 308 -11.66 6.29 -9.13
N LYS A 309 -11.74 5.52 -8.04
CA LYS A 309 -12.55 4.31 -7.92
C LYS A 309 -13.31 4.33 -6.60
N ARG A 310 -14.32 5.19 -6.53
CA ARG A 310 -15.13 5.38 -5.32
C ARG A 310 -16.02 4.17 -4.97
N GLU A 311 -16.24 3.26 -5.93
CA GLU A 311 -17.04 2.05 -5.76
C GLU A 311 -16.45 1.01 -4.80
N THR A 312 -15.17 1.16 -4.44
CA THR A 312 -14.48 0.17 -3.60
C THR A 312 -13.86 0.81 -2.38
N VAL A 313 -14.17 0.27 -1.21
CA VAL A 313 -13.57 0.65 0.07
C VAL A 313 -12.57 -0.41 0.49
N ILE A 314 -11.31 -0.08 0.46
CA ILE A 314 -10.23 -1.00 0.81
C ILE A 314 -9.93 -0.88 2.30
N LEU A 315 -9.98 -2.01 3.02
CA LEU A 315 -9.56 -2.09 4.41
C LEU A 315 -8.06 -2.36 4.48
N LYS A 316 -7.28 -1.37 4.94
CA LYS A 316 -5.83 -1.49 5.13
C LYS A 316 -5.45 -1.27 6.60
N CYS A 317 -4.26 -1.76 6.98
CA CYS A 317 -3.63 -1.33 8.23
C CYS A 317 -3.28 0.16 8.15
N ASN A 318 -3.49 0.88 9.24
CA ASN A 318 -3.15 2.30 9.33
C ASN A 318 -1.63 2.47 9.51
N VAL A 319 -0.90 2.24 8.43
CA VAL A 319 0.57 2.38 8.36
C VAL A 319 0.89 3.20 7.13
N LYS A 320 1.78 4.17 7.27
CA LYS A 320 2.38 4.85 6.12
C LYS A 320 3.40 3.90 5.48
N ASP A 321 3.39 3.77 4.16
CA ASP A 321 4.34 2.91 3.44
C ASP A 321 5.80 3.27 3.76
N SER A 322 6.10 4.55 3.96
CA SER A 322 7.41 5.04 4.41
C SER A 322 7.80 4.52 5.80
N SER A 323 6.87 4.48 6.75
CA SER A 323 7.14 3.99 8.11
C SER A 323 7.48 2.50 8.13
N MET A 324 6.84 1.72 7.25
CA MET A 324 7.15 0.29 7.09
C MET A 324 8.59 0.08 6.60
N LEU A 325 9.04 0.88 5.63
CA LEU A 325 10.41 0.79 5.11
C LEU A 325 11.46 1.27 6.12
N ILE A 326 11.15 2.29 6.91
CA ILE A 326 12.03 2.74 7.99
C ILE A 326 12.25 1.62 9.00
N SER A 327 11.21 0.83 9.33
CA SER A 327 11.36 -0.30 10.25
C SER A 327 12.26 -1.41 9.72
N LEU A 328 12.36 -1.55 8.39
CA LEU A 328 13.24 -2.51 7.74
C LEU A 328 14.68 -2.00 7.55
N THR A 329 14.96 -0.73 7.86
CA THR A 329 16.31 -0.14 7.69
C THR A 329 17.36 -0.91 8.50
N TYR A 330 17.01 -1.36 9.71
CA TYR A 330 17.90 -2.19 10.52
C TYR A 330 18.23 -3.52 9.82
N ASP A 331 17.24 -4.17 9.23
CA ASP A 331 17.46 -5.42 8.49
C ASP A 331 18.34 -5.20 7.26
N VAL A 332 18.18 -4.07 6.57
CA VAL A 332 19.07 -3.67 5.46
C VAL A 332 20.52 -3.54 5.95
N VAL A 333 20.73 -2.91 7.11
CA VAL A 333 22.07 -2.81 7.71
C VAL A 333 22.64 -4.19 8.02
N LEU A 334 21.85 -5.10 8.58
CA LEU A 334 22.27 -6.48 8.83
C LEU A 334 22.65 -7.20 7.53
N VAL A 335 21.86 -7.05 6.46
CA VAL A 335 22.14 -7.62 5.13
C VAL A 335 23.44 -7.09 4.57
N ILE A 336 23.67 -5.78 4.63
CA ILE A 336 24.91 -5.14 4.16
C ILE A 336 26.12 -5.69 4.93
N LEU A 337 26.04 -5.69 6.27
CA LEU A 337 27.12 -6.22 7.10
C LEU A 337 27.41 -7.70 6.80
N CYS A 338 26.34 -8.51 6.68
CA CYS A 338 26.47 -9.94 6.33
C CYS A 338 27.13 -10.11 4.96
N THR A 339 26.75 -9.30 3.97
CA THR A 339 27.35 -9.32 2.63
C THR A 339 28.82 -8.93 2.63
N VAL A 340 29.20 -7.89 3.40
CA VAL A 340 30.60 -7.48 3.56
C VAL A 340 31.44 -8.60 4.18
N TYR A 341 30.94 -9.22 5.27
CA TYR A 341 31.65 -10.35 5.88
C TYR A 341 31.70 -11.59 4.96
N ALA A 342 30.64 -11.89 4.23
CA ALA A 342 30.60 -12.95 3.26
C ALA A 342 31.65 -12.73 2.13
N PHE A 343 31.77 -11.49 1.66
CA PHE A 343 32.79 -11.12 0.67
C PHE A 343 34.23 -11.25 1.23
N LYS A 344 34.44 -10.82 2.48
CA LYS A 344 35.75 -10.97 3.17
C LYS A 344 36.15 -12.45 3.30
N THR A 345 35.19 -13.33 3.59
CA THR A 345 35.43 -14.77 3.78
C THR A 345 35.47 -15.56 2.48
N ARG A 346 35.20 -14.96 1.31
CA ARG A 346 35.20 -15.63 0.00
C ARG A 346 36.55 -16.30 -0.36
N LYS A 347 37.64 -15.75 0.12
CA LYS A 347 39.00 -16.27 -0.13
C LYS A 347 39.44 -17.41 0.81
N CYS A 348 38.49 -17.90 1.65
CA CYS A 348 38.77 -19.04 2.53
C CYS A 348 39.03 -20.34 1.74
N PRO A 349 39.98 -21.19 2.17
CA PRO A 349 40.28 -22.46 1.51
C PRO A 349 39.07 -23.39 1.46
N GLU A 350 39.14 -24.38 0.56
CA GLU A 350 38.04 -25.26 0.15
C GLU A 350 37.34 -26.04 1.29
N ASN A 351 37.97 -26.18 2.45
CA ASN A 351 37.38 -26.85 3.61
C ASN A 351 36.19 -26.05 4.23
N PHE A 352 35.97 -24.79 3.83
CA PHE A 352 34.93 -23.92 4.28
C PHE A 352 33.89 -23.58 3.19
N ASN A 353 33.39 -24.61 2.49
CA ASN A 353 32.34 -24.42 1.48
C ASN A 353 31.10 -23.67 2.03
N GLU A 354 30.86 -23.70 3.34
CA GLU A 354 29.75 -22.98 3.98
C GLU A 354 29.82 -21.45 3.74
N ALA A 355 31.01 -20.86 3.76
CA ALA A 355 31.20 -19.42 3.48
C ALA A 355 30.77 -19.05 2.04
N LYS A 356 31.04 -19.92 1.08
CA LYS A 356 30.65 -19.74 -0.33
C LYS A 356 29.11 -19.79 -0.47
N PHE A 357 28.47 -20.73 0.20
CA PHE A 357 27.00 -20.85 0.20
C PHE A 357 26.33 -19.66 0.88
N ILE A 358 26.87 -19.18 1.99
CA ILE A 358 26.36 -17.97 2.66
C ILE A 358 26.52 -16.75 1.73
N GLY A 359 27.69 -16.59 1.08
CA GLY A 359 27.92 -15.51 0.12
C GLY A 359 26.94 -15.54 -1.04
N PHE A 360 26.66 -16.71 -1.59
CA PHE A 360 25.66 -16.86 -2.66
C PHE A 360 24.25 -16.55 -2.20
N THR A 361 23.87 -17.01 -0.98
CA THR A 361 22.59 -16.69 -0.37
C THR A 361 22.41 -15.18 -0.22
N MET A 362 23.41 -14.47 0.31
CA MET A 362 23.33 -13.02 0.51
C MET A 362 23.22 -12.26 -0.81
N TYR A 363 24.00 -12.69 -1.83
CA TYR A 363 23.93 -12.08 -3.17
C TYR A 363 22.54 -12.25 -3.80
N THR A 364 21.98 -13.46 -3.76
CA THR A 364 20.64 -13.74 -4.30
C THR A 364 19.56 -12.99 -3.54
N THR A 365 19.70 -12.89 -2.21
CA THR A 365 18.77 -12.10 -1.37
C THR A 365 18.80 -10.62 -1.75
N CYS A 366 19.99 -10.04 -1.96
CA CYS A 366 20.10 -8.64 -2.41
C CYS A 366 19.37 -8.42 -3.74
N ILE A 367 19.48 -9.35 -4.70
CA ILE A 367 18.78 -9.26 -5.99
C ILE A 367 17.27 -9.28 -5.77
N ILE A 368 16.75 -10.17 -4.92
CA ILE A 368 15.32 -10.24 -4.61
C ILE A 368 14.81 -8.90 -4.06
N TRP A 369 15.53 -8.31 -3.11
CA TRP A 369 15.14 -7.04 -2.52
C TRP A 369 15.27 -5.86 -3.47
N LEU A 370 16.29 -5.84 -4.32
CA LEU A 370 16.46 -4.82 -5.36
C LEU A 370 15.33 -4.89 -6.41
N ALA A 371 14.83 -6.07 -6.72
CA ALA A 371 13.68 -6.24 -7.59
C ALA A 371 12.36 -5.88 -6.89
N PHE A 372 12.23 -6.24 -5.60
CA PHE A 372 11.02 -6.01 -4.82
C PHE A 372 10.72 -4.52 -4.62
N LEU A 373 11.72 -3.72 -4.23
CA LEU A 373 11.51 -2.31 -3.87
C LEU A 373 10.84 -1.49 -4.98
N PRO A 374 11.33 -1.50 -6.24
CA PRO A 374 10.66 -0.77 -7.32
C PRO A 374 9.23 -1.24 -7.56
N ILE A 375 9.00 -2.57 -7.54
CA ILE A 375 7.66 -3.12 -7.75
C ILE A 375 6.72 -2.67 -6.64
N PHE A 376 7.15 -2.73 -5.38
CA PHE A 376 6.37 -2.31 -4.22
C PHE A 376 5.93 -0.84 -4.30
N TYR A 377 6.80 0.05 -4.78
CA TYR A 377 6.47 1.47 -4.94
C TYR A 377 5.56 1.74 -6.14
N VAL A 378 5.84 1.14 -7.28
CA VAL A 378 5.05 1.31 -8.51
C VAL A 378 3.62 0.76 -8.32
N THR A 379 3.47 -0.32 -7.56
CA THR A 379 2.15 -0.96 -7.32
C THR A 379 1.43 -0.43 -6.07
N SER A 380 1.85 0.71 -5.53
CA SER A 380 1.24 1.31 -4.32
C SER A 380 -0.25 1.63 -4.47
N SER A 381 -0.73 1.88 -5.70
CA SER A 381 -2.14 2.10 -6.03
C SER A 381 -2.98 0.82 -5.94
N ASP A 382 -2.40 -0.36 -6.22
CA ASP A 382 -3.09 -1.65 -6.15
C ASP A 382 -2.61 -2.47 -4.94
N TYR A 383 -3.40 -2.44 -3.87
CA TYR A 383 -3.09 -3.14 -2.62
C TYR A 383 -2.97 -4.66 -2.78
N ARG A 384 -3.68 -5.27 -3.77
CA ARG A 384 -3.66 -6.71 -4.01
C ARG A 384 -2.29 -7.12 -4.56
N VAL A 385 -1.83 -6.41 -5.59
CA VAL A 385 -0.50 -6.63 -6.18
C VAL A 385 0.61 -6.35 -5.17
N GLN A 386 0.51 -5.24 -4.42
CA GLN A 386 1.48 -4.86 -3.40
C GLN A 386 1.64 -5.94 -2.32
N THR A 387 0.52 -6.43 -1.76
CA THR A 387 0.53 -7.46 -0.71
C THR A 387 1.03 -8.80 -1.24
N THR A 388 0.58 -9.21 -2.43
CA THR A 388 1.00 -10.46 -3.08
C THR A 388 2.50 -10.46 -3.36
N THR A 389 3.03 -9.37 -3.91
CA THR A 389 4.47 -9.21 -4.19
C THR A 389 5.30 -9.28 -2.90
N MET A 390 4.82 -8.65 -1.82
CA MET A 390 5.46 -8.74 -0.51
C MET A 390 5.53 -10.20 -0.03
N CYS A 391 4.42 -10.92 -0.04
CA CYS A 391 4.34 -12.31 0.40
C CYS A 391 5.27 -13.23 -0.42
N ILE A 392 5.31 -13.04 -1.75
CA ILE A 392 6.17 -13.81 -2.64
C ILE A 392 7.64 -13.52 -2.36
N SER A 393 8.02 -12.24 -2.19
CA SER A 393 9.42 -11.85 -1.93
C SER A 393 9.94 -12.39 -0.60
N VAL A 394 9.11 -12.34 0.45
CA VAL A 394 9.42 -12.92 1.76
C VAL A 394 9.60 -14.43 1.66
N SER A 395 8.67 -15.13 1.01
CA SER A 395 8.74 -16.58 0.83
C SER A 395 9.94 -16.99 -0.03
N LEU A 396 10.24 -16.27 -1.12
CA LEU A 396 11.38 -16.52 -1.99
C LEU A 396 12.70 -16.36 -1.24
N SER A 397 12.83 -15.35 -0.38
CA SER A 397 14.00 -15.17 0.49
C SER A 397 14.22 -16.39 1.41
N GLY A 398 13.13 -16.94 1.97
CA GLY A 398 13.16 -18.18 2.75
C GLY A 398 13.63 -19.39 1.94
N PHE A 399 13.14 -19.56 0.71
CA PHE A 399 13.57 -20.64 -0.18
C PHE A 399 15.04 -20.54 -0.56
N VAL A 400 15.56 -19.33 -0.77
CA VAL A 400 17.00 -19.13 -1.05
C VAL A 400 17.84 -19.60 0.13
N VAL A 401 17.45 -19.27 1.35
CA VAL A 401 18.16 -19.74 2.56
C VAL A 401 18.10 -21.26 2.67
N LEU A 402 16.92 -21.88 2.48
CA LEU A 402 16.77 -23.33 2.54
C LEU A 402 17.57 -24.04 1.43
N GLY A 403 17.44 -23.56 0.20
CA GLY A 403 18.08 -24.17 -0.97
C GLY A 403 19.61 -24.05 -0.94
N CYS A 404 20.12 -22.87 -0.62
CA CYS A 404 21.57 -22.64 -0.66
C CYS A 404 22.31 -23.19 0.56
N LEU A 405 21.74 -23.05 1.78
CA LEU A 405 22.44 -23.41 2.99
C LEU A 405 22.10 -24.78 3.53
N PHE A 406 20.84 -25.20 3.43
CA PHE A 406 20.39 -26.44 4.05
C PHE A 406 20.26 -27.60 3.07
N ALA A 407 19.85 -27.38 1.81
CA ALA A 407 19.70 -28.47 0.85
C ALA A 407 21.02 -29.24 0.63
N PRO A 408 22.20 -28.61 0.48
CA PRO A 408 23.46 -29.35 0.34
C PRO A 408 23.78 -30.19 1.58
N LYS A 409 23.49 -29.70 2.78
CA LYS A 409 23.72 -30.38 4.05
C LYS A 409 22.80 -31.58 4.22
N VAL A 410 21.51 -31.40 3.93
CA VAL A 410 20.50 -32.48 3.95
C VAL A 410 20.86 -33.56 2.94
N HIS A 411 21.31 -33.18 1.72
CA HIS A 411 21.77 -34.13 0.73
C HIS A 411 22.94 -34.96 1.23
N ILE A 412 23.95 -34.34 1.86
CA ILE A 412 25.08 -35.07 2.44
C ILE A 412 24.65 -36.01 3.57
N ILE A 413 23.77 -35.54 4.45
CA ILE A 413 23.29 -36.32 5.61
C ILE A 413 22.51 -37.57 5.16
N LEU A 414 21.63 -37.43 4.15
CA LEU A 414 20.71 -38.49 3.74
C LEU A 414 21.30 -39.42 2.65
N PHE A 415 22.00 -38.84 1.67
CA PHE A 415 22.43 -39.58 0.49
C PHE A 415 23.95 -39.91 0.43
N GLN A 416 24.77 -39.18 1.21
CA GLN A 416 26.22 -39.37 1.23
C GLN A 416 26.79 -39.48 2.64
N PRO A 417 26.32 -40.43 3.48
CA PRO A 417 26.75 -40.55 4.86
C PRO A 417 28.26 -40.80 4.99
N GLN A 418 28.90 -41.35 3.96
CA GLN A 418 30.36 -41.57 3.90
C GLN A 418 31.15 -40.24 3.96
N LYS A 419 30.58 -39.12 3.50
CA LYS A 419 31.20 -37.79 3.61
C LYS A 419 30.94 -37.11 4.93
N ASN A 420 30.04 -37.66 5.74
CA ASN A 420 29.67 -37.15 7.09
C ASN A 420 30.57 -37.76 8.17
N VAL A 421 31.87 -37.93 7.88
CA VAL A 421 32.87 -38.46 8.80
C VAL A 421 33.96 -37.44 9.00
N VAL A 422 34.52 -37.36 10.20
CA VAL A 422 35.68 -36.50 10.50
C VAL A 422 36.89 -37.09 9.74
N THR A 423 37.27 -36.45 8.65
CA THR A 423 38.47 -36.86 7.92
C THR A 423 39.70 -36.28 8.64
N HIS A 424 40.38 -37.08 9.43
CA HIS A 424 41.70 -36.76 9.92
C HIS A 424 42.68 -36.82 8.76
N ARG A 425 43.02 -35.67 8.16
CA ARG A 425 44.16 -35.56 7.26
C ARG A 425 45.41 -35.56 8.13
N LEU A 426 46.09 -36.69 8.20
CA LEU A 426 47.47 -36.79 8.63
C LEU A 426 48.35 -36.08 7.60
N HIS A 427 48.71 -34.82 7.91
CA HIS A 427 49.82 -34.18 7.18
C HIS A 427 51.14 -34.84 7.63
N LEU A 428 51.60 -35.84 6.92
CA LEU A 428 52.96 -36.28 6.98
C LEU A 428 53.85 -35.22 6.34
N ASN A 429 54.37 -34.29 7.15
CA ASN A 429 55.48 -33.46 6.74
C ASN A 429 56.73 -34.34 6.68
N ARG A 430 57.07 -34.78 5.45
CA ARG A 430 58.35 -35.45 5.16
C ARG A 430 59.40 -34.32 5.17
N PHE A 431 60.04 -34.12 6.32
CA PHE A 431 61.32 -33.40 6.36
C PHE A 431 62.39 -34.36 5.86
N SER A 432 62.94 -34.19 4.66
CA SER A 432 64.18 -34.84 4.26
C SER A 432 65.36 -34.04 4.80
N VAL A 433 65.94 -34.54 5.88
CA VAL A 433 67.25 -34.08 6.31
C VAL A 433 68.29 -34.87 5.52
N SER A 434 68.99 -34.22 4.61
CA SER A 434 70.11 -34.75 3.88
C SER A 434 71.35 -34.76 4.79
N GLY A 435 71.71 -35.87 5.34
CA GLY A 435 72.89 -36.08 6.16
C GLY A 435 72.96 -37.49 6.66
N THR A 436 73.78 -38.31 6.04
CA THR A 436 74.38 -39.61 6.47
C THR A 436 73.70 -40.38 7.61
N GLY A 437 72.97 -41.42 7.24
CA GLY A 437 72.81 -42.63 8.04
C GLY A 437 71.92 -42.58 9.26
N THR A 438 70.75 -43.14 9.11
CA THR A 438 69.73 -43.63 9.99
C THR A 438 68.41 -42.86 9.93
N THR A 439 67.44 -43.51 9.26
CA THR A 439 66.05 -43.04 9.15
C THR A 439 65.30 -43.23 10.45
N TYR A 440 65.17 -42.19 11.28
CA TYR A 440 64.17 -42.15 12.32
C TYR A 440 62.92 -41.44 11.78
N SER A 441 61.87 -42.20 11.63
CA SER A 441 60.54 -41.69 11.28
C SER A 441 59.85 -41.19 12.56
N GLN A 442 59.93 -39.88 12.80
CA GLN A 442 59.14 -39.27 13.89
C GLN A 442 57.84 -38.77 13.25
N SER A 443 56.76 -39.50 13.50
CA SER A 443 55.41 -39.10 13.11
C SER A 443 54.86 -38.10 14.14
N SER A 444 55.02 -36.84 13.87
CA SER A 444 54.24 -35.82 14.59
C SER A 444 52.84 -35.73 14.00
N ALA A 445 51.88 -36.37 14.63
CA ALA A 445 50.47 -36.25 14.33
C ALA A 445 50.00 -34.85 14.77
N SER A 446 50.05 -33.88 13.89
CA SER A 446 49.34 -32.60 14.11
C SER A 446 47.86 -32.82 13.75
N THR A 447 47.07 -33.06 14.76
CA THR A 447 45.60 -33.17 14.70
C THR A 447 45.03 -31.81 14.38
N TYR A 448 44.86 -31.48 13.11
CA TYR A 448 44.12 -30.29 12.71
C TYR A 448 42.63 -30.67 12.66
N VAL A 449 41.93 -30.38 13.75
CA VAL A 449 40.47 -30.45 13.75
C VAL A 449 39.98 -29.17 13.05
N PRO A 450 39.21 -29.26 11.95
CA PRO A 450 38.55 -28.11 11.41
C PRO A 450 37.40 -27.73 12.35
N THR A 451 37.72 -27.01 13.41
CA THR A 451 36.73 -26.50 14.37
C THR A 451 36.06 -25.29 13.75
N VAL A 452 35.02 -25.52 12.98
CA VAL A 452 34.09 -24.47 12.66
C VAL A 452 33.22 -24.26 13.89
N CYS A 453 33.52 -23.21 14.65
CA CYS A 453 32.66 -22.64 15.70
C CYS A 453 32.24 -23.56 16.88
N ASN A 454 32.95 -24.63 17.18
CA ASN A 454 32.64 -25.47 18.35
C ASN A 454 33.83 -25.48 19.33
N GLY A 455 33.80 -24.60 20.34
CA GLY A 455 34.87 -24.40 21.33
C GLY A 455 35.06 -25.51 22.34
N ARG A 456 34.42 -26.68 22.23
CA ARG A 456 34.44 -27.74 23.23
C ARG A 456 35.39 -28.90 22.93
N GLU A 457 35.82 -29.11 21.72
CA GLU A 457 36.66 -30.28 21.36
C GLU A 457 38.18 -30.05 21.38
N VAL A 458 38.65 -28.89 21.83
CA VAL A 458 40.11 -28.58 21.87
C VAL A 458 40.72 -28.81 23.24
N LEU A 459 39.94 -29.14 24.26
CA LEU A 459 40.43 -29.24 25.65
C LEU A 459 40.84 -30.65 26.12
N ASP A 460 40.49 -31.72 25.37
CA ASP A 460 40.74 -33.09 25.83
C ASP A 460 41.98 -33.80 25.24
N SER A 461 42.83 -33.09 24.47
CA SER A 461 44.01 -33.76 23.86
C SER A 461 45.36 -33.38 24.47
N THR A 462 45.41 -32.76 25.65
CA THR A 462 46.69 -32.36 26.28
C THR A 462 46.99 -33.00 27.62
N THR A 463 46.36 -34.13 27.94
CA THR A 463 46.74 -34.89 29.15
C THR A 463 46.78 -36.39 28.84
N SER A 464 47.80 -36.85 28.15
CA SER A 464 48.43 -38.16 28.35
C SER A 464 49.67 -38.28 27.47
N SER A 465 50.78 -37.87 27.98
CA SER A 465 52.07 -38.43 27.63
C SER A 465 52.97 -38.34 28.86
N LEU A 466 52.96 -39.39 29.56
CA LEU A 466 54.14 -39.93 30.23
C LEU A 466 54.72 -41.04 29.35
#